data_b5d80defe3e13be593ec01b114ea6906
#
_entry.id   b5d80defe3e13be593ec01b114ea6906
#
_cell.length_a   1.000
_cell.length_b   1.000
_cell.length_c   1.000
_cell.angle_alpha   90.00
_cell.angle_beta   90.00
_cell.angle_gamma   90.00
#
_symmetry.space_group_name_H-M   'P 1'
#
loop_
_entity.id
_entity.type
_entity.pdbx_description
1 polymer ?
#
loop_
_entity_poly.entity_id
_entity_poly.type
_entity_poly.pdbx_seq_one_letter_code
_entity_poly.pdbx_strand_id
1 'polypeptide(L)'
;MIRMDPVINGRIWTALISAAWLVIAAVAMFPAELGAIEGRLSPVVRDFRITSITETPDGATVIYAEGTKSRSCSLRDVDWTLINEGLDSGVGFDNREIQRVNRPGDIKMGPWVVYASKQELLERGRAVIVHRCHYAFMTRTPIFKAPGAE
;
A
#
# COMPACT_ATOMS: atom_id res chain seq x y z
N MET A 1 5.12 31.05 40.93
CA MET A 1 5.32 31.56 39.57
C MET A 1 6.76 31.27 39.17
N ILE A 2 6.98 30.17 38.38
CA ILE A 2 8.33 29.72 38.00
C ILE A 2 8.76 30.62 36.85
N ARG A 3 9.76 31.51 37.08
CA ARG A 3 10.41 32.29 36.03
C ARG A 3 11.35 31.36 35.27
N MET A 4 10.96 30.88 34.12
CA MET A 4 11.86 30.16 33.24
C MET A 4 12.90 31.09 32.62
N ASP A 5 14.18 30.70 32.69
CA ASP A 5 15.29 31.44 32.16
C ASP A 5 15.17 31.63 30.64
N PRO A 6 15.23 32.85 30.08
CA PRO A 6 15.03 33.11 28.65
C PRO A 6 16.00 32.35 27.74
N VAL A 7 17.20 32.00 28.23
CA VAL A 7 18.21 31.23 27.52
C VAL A 7 17.76 29.76 27.33
N ILE A 8 17.12 29.17 28.36
CA ILE A 8 16.57 27.80 28.29
C ILE A 8 15.43 27.77 27.32
N ASN A 9 14.55 28.77 27.35
CA ASN A 9 13.44 28.87 26.40
C ASN A 9 13.90 28.95 24.95
N GLY A 10 14.92 29.75 24.64
CA GLY A 10 15.50 29.89 23.31
C GLY A 10 16.02 28.53 22.76
N ARG A 11 16.78 27.80 23.59
CA ARG A 11 17.33 26.48 23.21
C ARG A 11 16.24 25.43 22.93
N ILE A 12 15.16 25.42 23.74
CA ILE A 12 14.01 24.52 23.54
C ILE A 12 13.31 24.84 22.23
N TRP A 13 13.06 26.11 21.94
CA TRP A 13 12.44 26.52 20.69
C TRP A 13 13.28 26.17 19.46
N THR A 14 14.58 26.38 19.52
CA THR A 14 15.50 26.00 18.42
C THR A 14 15.46 24.48 18.20
N ALA A 15 15.49 23.68 19.26
CA ALA A 15 15.41 22.22 19.14
C ALA A 15 14.07 21.76 18.54
N LEU A 16 12.94 22.35 18.95
CA LEU A 16 11.62 22.03 18.40
C LEU A 16 11.51 22.39 16.91
N ILE A 17 12.01 23.57 16.50
CA ILE A 17 12.02 23.98 15.10
C ILE A 17 12.89 23.03 14.27
N SER A 18 14.09 22.69 14.77
CA SER A 18 14.98 21.75 14.08
C SER A 18 14.35 20.36 13.93
N ALA A 19 13.69 19.85 14.98
CA ALA A 19 12.97 18.57 14.92
C ALA A 19 11.83 18.62 13.91
N ALA A 20 11.06 19.71 13.84
CA ALA A 20 9.99 19.90 12.88
C ALA A 20 10.53 19.89 11.43
N TRP A 21 11.64 20.56 11.17
CA TRP A 21 12.28 20.53 9.84
C TRP A 21 12.79 19.14 9.46
N LEU A 22 13.35 18.38 10.40
CA LEU A 22 13.77 16.99 10.15
C LEU A 22 12.60 16.10 9.78
N VAL A 23 11.45 16.25 10.47
CA VAL A 23 10.22 15.50 10.12
C VAL A 23 9.72 15.86 8.73
N ILE A 24 9.66 17.17 8.40
CA ILE A 24 9.25 17.63 7.07
C ILE A 24 10.19 17.08 5.99
N ALA A 25 11.50 17.13 6.22
CA ALA A 25 12.47 16.58 5.29
C ALA A 25 12.32 15.06 5.11
N ALA A 26 12.09 14.31 6.20
CA ALA A 26 11.85 12.86 6.12
C ALA A 26 10.60 12.53 5.32
N VAL A 27 9.49 13.24 5.53
CA VAL A 27 8.24 13.06 4.77
C VAL A 27 8.45 13.38 3.28
N ALA A 28 9.23 14.40 2.97
CA ALA A 28 9.52 14.79 1.59
C ALA A 28 10.48 13.84 0.86
N MET A 29 11.45 13.25 1.58
CA MET A 29 12.48 12.38 1.00
C MET A 29 12.05 10.90 0.93
N PHE A 30 11.21 10.43 1.85
CA PHE A 30 10.84 9.01 1.99
C PHE A 30 9.33 8.76 1.97
N PRO A 31 8.55 9.30 1.02
CA PRO A 31 7.09 9.14 1.01
C PRO A 31 6.64 7.69 0.75
N ALA A 32 7.42 6.93 -0.02
CA ALA A 32 7.09 5.54 -0.35
C ALA A 32 7.29 4.62 0.86
N GLU A 33 8.37 4.79 1.59
CA GLU A 33 8.72 4.04 2.80
C GLU A 33 7.71 4.30 3.92
N LEU A 34 7.36 5.57 4.13
CA LEU A 34 6.35 5.96 5.11
C LEU A 34 5.00 5.33 4.78
N GLY A 35 4.60 5.33 3.51
CA GLY A 35 3.39 4.69 3.04
C GLY A 35 3.38 3.18 3.22
N ALA A 36 4.54 2.53 3.04
CA ALA A 36 4.70 1.10 3.25
C ALA A 36 4.66 0.73 4.75
N ILE A 37 5.29 1.53 5.60
CA ILE A 37 5.25 1.36 7.06
C ILE A 37 3.81 1.53 7.56
N GLU A 38 3.14 2.60 7.16
CA GLU A 38 1.74 2.82 7.53
C GLU A 38 0.83 1.67 7.08
N GLY A 39 0.99 1.20 5.84
CA GLY A 39 0.18 0.09 5.30
C GLY A 39 0.38 -1.23 6.03
N ARG A 40 1.54 -1.45 6.67
CA ARG A 40 1.80 -2.62 7.52
C ARG A 40 1.23 -2.46 8.93
N LEU A 41 1.40 -1.29 9.54
CA LEU A 41 0.95 -1.02 10.92
C LEU A 41 -0.56 -0.78 10.99
N SER A 42 -1.13 -0.13 9.98
CA SER A 42 -2.56 0.21 9.91
C SER A 42 -3.09 -0.03 8.50
N PRO A 43 -3.24 -1.29 8.09
CA PRO A 43 -3.67 -1.65 6.75
C PRO A 43 -5.06 -1.11 6.43
N VAL A 44 -5.22 -0.58 5.22
CA VAL A 44 -6.52 -0.07 4.72
C VAL A 44 -7.45 -1.21 4.36
N VAL A 45 -6.89 -2.32 3.85
CA VAL A 45 -7.64 -3.56 3.55
C VAL A 45 -7.12 -4.65 4.46
N ARG A 46 -8.04 -5.36 5.12
CA ARG A 46 -7.80 -6.51 6.00
C ARG A 46 -8.56 -7.73 5.47
N ASP A 47 -8.22 -8.88 6.01
CA ASP A 47 -8.92 -10.15 5.71
C ASP A 47 -9.04 -10.42 4.21
N PHE A 48 -8.00 -10.00 3.46
CA PHE A 48 -7.95 -10.20 2.02
C PHE A 48 -7.90 -11.68 1.69
N ARG A 49 -8.78 -12.10 0.79
CA ARG A 49 -8.81 -13.46 0.25
C ARG A 49 -9.18 -13.47 -1.22
N ILE A 50 -8.48 -14.26 -2.00
CA ILE A 50 -8.83 -14.53 -3.38
C ILE A 50 -10.04 -15.47 -3.38
N THR A 51 -11.13 -15.07 -4.03
CA THR A 51 -12.36 -15.86 -4.15
C THR A 51 -12.40 -16.67 -5.42
N SER A 52 -11.76 -16.18 -6.48
CA SER A 52 -11.64 -16.91 -7.75
C SER A 52 -10.35 -16.50 -8.45
N ILE A 53 -9.68 -17.47 -9.05
CA ILE A 53 -8.51 -17.28 -9.91
C ILE A 53 -8.62 -18.22 -11.11
N THR A 54 -8.72 -17.63 -12.31
CA THR A 54 -8.95 -18.37 -13.56
C THR A 54 -7.98 -17.90 -14.62
N GLU A 55 -7.31 -18.82 -15.28
CA GLU A 55 -6.42 -18.53 -16.40
C GLU A 55 -7.24 -18.43 -17.69
N THR A 56 -6.96 -17.43 -18.50
CA THR A 56 -7.56 -17.19 -19.80
C THR A 56 -6.78 -17.93 -20.91
N PRO A 57 -7.37 -18.21 -22.08
CA PRO A 57 -6.68 -18.93 -23.17
C PRO A 57 -5.44 -18.23 -23.70
N ASP A 58 -5.30 -16.93 -23.51
CA ASP A 58 -4.16 -16.08 -23.88
C ASP A 58 -3.08 -16.02 -22.78
N GLY A 59 -3.21 -16.81 -21.71
CA GLY A 59 -2.22 -16.93 -20.64
C GLY A 59 -2.26 -15.81 -19.60
N ALA A 60 -3.28 -14.93 -19.63
CA ALA A 60 -3.54 -13.99 -18.56
C ALA A 60 -4.36 -14.64 -17.44
N THR A 61 -4.31 -14.08 -16.25
CA THR A 61 -5.05 -14.56 -15.08
C THR A 61 -6.07 -13.55 -14.62
N VAL A 62 -7.33 -13.99 -14.50
CA VAL A 62 -8.43 -13.19 -13.94
C VAL A 62 -8.59 -13.52 -12.47
N ILE A 63 -8.53 -12.49 -11.62
CA ILE A 63 -8.59 -12.61 -10.16
C ILE A 63 -9.79 -11.85 -9.63
N TYR A 64 -10.58 -12.52 -8.79
CA TYR A 64 -11.57 -11.92 -7.92
C TYR A 64 -11.15 -12.11 -6.47
N ALA A 65 -11.38 -11.11 -5.67
CA ALA A 65 -11.02 -11.13 -4.26
C ALA A 65 -12.07 -10.40 -3.42
N GLU A 66 -12.03 -10.63 -2.13
CA GLU A 66 -12.80 -9.88 -1.14
C GLU A 66 -11.95 -9.55 0.07
N GLY A 67 -12.42 -8.61 0.86
CA GLY A 67 -11.75 -8.19 2.09
C GLY A 67 -12.56 -7.13 2.81
N THR A 68 -12.05 -6.69 3.96
CA THR A 68 -12.69 -5.65 4.75
C THR A 68 -11.87 -4.37 4.68
N LYS A 69 -12.48 -3.29 4.22
CA LYS A 69 -11.87 -1.97 4.22
C LYS A 69 -12.03 -1.33 5.60
N SER A 70 -10.94 -0.99 6.24
CA SER A 70 -10.92 -0.46 7.62
C SER A 70 -10.94 1.07 7.71
N ARG A 71 -10.62 1.78 6.62
CA ARG A 71 -10.44 3.24 6.61
C ARG A 71 -11.07 3.89 5.38
N SER A 72 -11.56 5.13 5.55
CA SER A 72 -12.12 5.95 4.46
C SER A 72 -11.01 6.60 3.62
N CYS A 73 -10.29 5.80 2.86
CA CYS A 73 -9.25 6.25 1.93
C CYS A 73 -9.68 6.01 0.49
N SER A 74 -9.25 6.84 -0.45
CA SER A 74 -9.54 6.60 -1.86
C SER A 74 -8.53 5.61 -2.47
N LEU A 75 -9.03 4.58 -3.15
CA LEU A 75 -8.21 3.67 -3.95
C LEU A 75 -7.55 4.47 -5.09
N ARG A 76 -6.28 4.25 -5.31
CA ARG A 76 -5.48 4.88 -6.36
C ARG A 76 -5.00 3.87 -7.37
N ASP A 77 -4.45 2.77 -6.86
CA ASP A 77 -3.82 1.77 -7.71
C ASP A 77 -3.77 0.40 -7.04
N VAL A 78 -3.52 -0.63 -7.83
CA VAL A 78 -3.22 -1.98 -7.38
C VAL A 78 -1.98 -2.44 -8.16
N ASP A 79 -0.88 -2.62 -7.46
CA ASP A 79 0.38 -3.05 -8.07
C ASP A 79 0.50 -4.58 -7.96
N TRP A 80 0.62 -5.27 -9.10
CA TRP A 80 0.99 -6.67 -9.18
C TRP A 80 2.44 -6.81 -9.62
N THR A 81 3.21 -7.61 -8.91
CA THR A 81 4.62 -7.86 -9.21
C THR A 81 4.93 -9.35 -9.12
N LEU A 82 5.87 -9.83 -9.94
CA LEU A 82 6.49 -11.15 -9.79
C LEU A 82 7.90 -10.95 -9.22
N ILE A 83 8.24 -11.72 -8.21
CA ILE A 83 9.58 -11.72 -7.62
C ILE A 83 10.43 -12.76 -8.36
N ASN A 84 11.42 -12.31 -9.09
CA ASN A 84 12.37 -13.16 -9.80
C ASN A 84 13.78 -12.88 -9.28
N GLU A 85 14.42 -13.87 -8.64
CA GLU A 85 15.82 -13.78 -8.18
C GLU A 85 16.15 -12.48 -7.42
N GLY A 86 15.21 -12.03 -6.57
CA GLY A 86 15.35 -10.80 -5.78
C GLY A 86 15.04 -9.49 -6.53
N LEU A 87 14.56 -9.58 -7.77
CA LEU A 87 14.10 -8.43 -8.53
C LEU A 87 12.57 -8.44 -8.64
N ASP A 88 11.95 -7.32 -8.27
CA ASP A 88 10.52 -7.11 -8.46
C ASP A 88 10.26 -6.70 -9.92
N SER A 89 9.57 -7.56 -10.68
CA SER A 89 9.13 -7.26 -12.05
C SER A 89 7.65 -6.89 -12.03
N GLY A 90 7.32 -5.65 -12.39
CA GLY A 90 5.93 -5.21 -12.56
C GLY A 90 5.21 -6.04 -13.61
N VAL A 91 4.01 -6.51 -13.30
CA VAL A 91 3.14 -7.22 -14.23
C VAL A 91 2.05 -6.29 -14.70
N GLY A 92 1.86 -6.17 -16.01
CA GLY A 92 0.74 -5.41 -16.56
C GLY A 92 -0.58 -5.99 -16.06
N PHE A 93 -1.50 -5.15 -15.67
CA PHE A 93 -2.84 -5.57 -15.31
C PHE A 93 -3.89 -4.58 -15.84
N ASP A 94 -5.06 -5.11 -16.15
CA ASP A 94 -6.22 -4.32 -16.52
C ASP A 94 -7.25 -4.39 -15.39
N ASN A 95 -7.69 -3.24 -14.95
CA ASN A 95 -8.70 -3.10 -13.91
C ASN A 95 -9.96 -2.47 -14.52
N ARG A 96 -10.83 -3.31 -15.07
CA ARG A 96 -12.02 -2.87 -15.80
C ARG A 96 -13.09 -2.23 -14.93
N GLU A 97 -13.10 -2.54 -13.63
CA GLU A 97 -14.08 -1.99 -12.68
C GLU A 97 -13.44 -1.65 -11.34
N ILE A 98 -12.82 -0.47 -11.23
CA ILE A 98 -12.47 0.06 -9.90
C ILE A 98 -13.77 0.48 -9.21
N GLN A 99 -14.32 -0.38 -8.38
CA GLN A 99 -15.30 0.06 -7.40
C GLN A 99 -14.61 1.00 -6.42
N ARG A 100 -14.79 2.30 -6.62
CA ARG A 100 -14.27 3.34 -5.71
C ARG A 100 -15.08 3.38 -4.42
N VAL A 101 -15.05 2.29 -3.68
CA VAL A 101 -15.68 2.24 -2.35
C VAL A 101 -14.81 3.06 -1.40
N ASN A 102 -15.26 4.27 -1.08
CA ASN A 102 -14.55 5.15 -0.14
C ASN A 102 -14.94 4.92 1.32
N ARG A 103 -15.93 4.07 1.60
CA ARG A 103 -16.42 3.80 2.96
C ARG A 103 -15.81 2.53 3.53
N PRO A 104 -15.58 2.45 4.86
CA PRO A 104 -15.25 1.20 5.53
C PRO A 104 -16.37 0.16 5.38
N GLY A 105 -16.01 -1.11 5.42
CA GLY A 105 -16.90 -2.26 5.30
C GLY A 105 -16.38 -3.32 4.37
N ASP A 106 -17.16 -4.36 4.17
CA ASP A 106 -16.82 -5.45 3.27
C ASP A 106 -16.82 -5.00 1.82
N ILE A 107 -15.78 -5.37 1.09
CA ILE A 107 -15.57 -4.99 -0.30
C ILE A 107 -15.28 -6.21 -1.15
N LYS A 108 -15.83 -6.18 -2.36
CA LYS A 108 -15.46 -7.10 -3.43
C LYS A 108 -14.51 -6.39 -4.37
N MET A 109 -13.49 -7.09 -4.82
CA MET A 109 -12.41 -6.56 -5.64
C MET A 109 -12.23 -7.40 -6.89
N GLY A 110 -11.85 -6.78 -8.00
CA GLY A 110 -11.74 -7.41 -9.31
C GLY A 110 -12.98 -7.19 -10.16
N PRO A 111 -13.05 -7.73 -11.41
CA PRO A 111 -12.00 -8.59 -11.98
C PRO A 111 -10.69 -7.83 -12.22
N TRP A 112 -9.59 -8.41 -11.80
CA TRP A 112 -8.25 -7.97 -12.16
C TRP A 112 -7.69 -8.93 -13.21
N VAL A 113 -7.40 -8.43 -14.41
CA VAL A 113 -6.75 -9.21 -15.46
C VAL A 113 -5.25 -8.96 -15.35
N VAL A 114 -4.51 -9.95 -14.88
CA VAL A 114 -3.07 -9.88 -14.68
C VAL A 114 -2.39 -10.64 -15.81
N TYR A 115 -1.47 -9.99 -16.51
CA TYR A 115 -0.76 -10.59 -17.66
C TYR A 115 0.41 -11.47 -17.20
N ALA A 116 0.08 -12.49 -16.44
CA ALA A 116 0.97 -13.55 -15.98
C ALA A 116 0.16 -14.83 -15.80
N SER A 117 0.83 -15.99 -15.91
CA SER A 117 0.18 -17.28 -15.69
C SER A 117 -0.25 -17.43 -14.21
N LYS A 118 -1.30 -18.22 -14.01
CA LYS A 118 -1.79 -18.54 -12.66
C LYS A 118 -0.68 -19.16 -11.79
N GLN A 119 0.14 -20.04 -12.39
CA GLN A 119 1.23 -20.71 -11.68
C GLN A 119 2.27 -19.69 -11.18
N GLU A 120 2.73 -18.78 -12.03
CA GLU A 120 3.70 -17.75 -11.66
C GLU A 120 3.17 -16.84 -10.55
N LEU A 121 1.91 -16.45 -10.64
CA LEU A 121 1.29 -15.61 -9.61
C LEU A 121 1.20 -16.32 -8.26
N LEU A 122 0.84 -17.60 -8.24
CA LEU A 122 0.73 -18.37 -7.00
C LEU A 122 2.09 -18.74 -6.40
N GLU A 123 3.13 -18.86 -7.21
CA GLU A 123 4.49 -19.19 -6.76
C GLU A 123 5.30 -17.95 -6.35
N ARG A 124 5.21 -16.85 -7.10
CA ARG A 124 6.11 -15.70 -6.99
C ARG A 124 5.39 -14.34 -6.98
N GLY A 125 4.06 -14.35 -7.02
CA GLY A 125 3.27 -13.14 -7.09
C GLY A 125 3.25 -12.37 -5.77
N ARG A 126 3.20 -11.05 -5.89
CA ARG A 126 2.95 -10.11 -4.81
C ARG A 126 1.96 -9.05 -5.28
N ALA A 127 1.03 -8.66 -4.41
CA ALA A 127 0.12 -7.57 -4.69
C ALA A 127 0.07 -6.55 -3.56
N VAL A 128 0.06 -5.28 -3.95
CA VAL A 128 -0.01 -4.13 -3.05
C VAL A 128 -1.13 -3.21 -3.52
N ILE A 129 -2.05 -2.86 -2.63
CA ILE A 129 -3.05 -1.84 -2.91
C ILE A 129 -2.54 -0.48 -2.43
N VAL A 130 -2.66 0.51 -3.30
CA VAL A 130 -2.25 1.90 -3.04
C VAL A 130 -3.48 2.75 -2.77
N HIS A 131 -3.53 3.34 -1.58
CA HIS A 131 -4.60 4.24 -1.18
C HIS A 131 -4.09 5.64 -0.88
N ARG A 132 -4.90 6.65 -1.16
CA ARG A 132 -4.70 8.00 -0.65
C ARG A 132 -5.46 8.18 0.65
N CYS A 133 -4.75 8.09 1.77
CA CYS A 133 -5.26 8.37 3.11
C CYS A 133 -4.82 9.76 3.60
N HIS A 134 -3.71 10.28 3.06
CA HIS A 134 -3.08 11.55 3.42
C HIS A 134 -2.78 12.39 2.19
N TYR A 135 -2.45 13.65 2.40
CA TYR A 135 -1.99 14.55 1.34
C TYR A 135 -0.51 14.35 1.02
N ALA A 136 0.31 13.96 2.00
CA ALA A 136 1.76 13.92 1.90
C ALA A 136 2.29 12.66 1.22
N PHE A 137 1.65 11.49 1.42
CA PHE A 137 2.08 10.22 0.85
C PHE A 137 0.92 9.26 0.63
N MET A 138 1.18 8.18 -0.13
CA MET A 138 0.22 7.12 -0.40
C MET A 138 0.45 5.93 0.53
N THR A 139 -0.60 5.44 1.17
CA THR A 139 -0.57 4.23 1.98
C THR A 139 -0.50 3.01 1.08
N ARG A 140 0.51 2.14 1.27
CA ARG A 140 0.76 0.93 0.47
C ARG A 140 0.48 -0.31 1.32
N THR A 141 -0.70 -0.90 1.17
CA THR A 141 -1.13 -2.07 1.93
C THR A 141 -0.78 -3.34 1.15
N PRO A 142 0.14 -4.19 1.64
CA PRO A 142 0.36 -5.51 1.04
C PRO A 142 -0.88 -6.38 1.31
N ILE A 143 -1.43 -6.98 0.24
CA ILE A 143 -2.64 -7.80 0.32
C ILE A 143 -2.39 -9.26 -0.02
N PHE A 144 -1.40 -9.54 -0.86
CA PHE A 144 -1.05 -10.88 -1.27
C PHE A 144 0.46 -11.03 -1.37
N LYS A 145 0.96 -12.17 -0.93
CA LYS A 145 2.34 -12.61 -1.07
C LYS A 145 2.36 -14.11 -1.25
N ALA A 146 2.85 -14.57 -2.41
CA ALA A 146 3.05 -15.98 -2.68
C ALA A 146 4.16 -16.57 -1.78
N PRO A 147 4.13 -17.88 -1.46
CA PRO A 147 5.13 -18.53 -0.59
C PRO A 147 6.57 -18.40 -1.09
N GLY A 148 6.80 -18.37 -2.40
CA GLY A 148 8.12 -18.21 -3.01
C GLY A 148 8.57 -16.77 -3.23
N ALA A 149 7.78 -15.79 -2.76
CA ALA A 149 8.07 -14.37 -2.89
C ALA A 149 8.78 -13.81 -1.63
N GLU A 150 9.85 -14.47 -1.15
CA GLU A 150 10.67 -14.03 0.00
C GLU A 150 11.77 -13.05 -0.39
#